data_babb6e9b0eadb862b41550105ae7e92f
#
_entry.id   babb6e9b0eadb862b41550105ae7e92f
#
_cell.length_a   1.000
_cell.length_b   1.000
_cell.length_c   1.000
_cell.angle_alpha   90.00
_cell.angle_beta   90.00
_cell.angle_gamma   90.00
#
_symmetry.space_group_name_H-M   'P 1'
#
loop_
_entity.id
_entity.type
_entity.pdbx_description
1 polymer ?
#
loop_
_entity_poly.entity_id
_entity_poly.type
_entity_poly.pdbx_seq_one_letter_code
_entity_poly.pdbx_strand_id
1 'polypeptide(L)'
;MIRNILLALIVAINLYFIIYFLRDLFKNKQNFKEEPGDMRLLPFTSFITFFLSTFGVSDFAIGTVLYPKLKWVSMKKLPGTLNTQCVVPVAVMALSYITAINVGIKTLAVCIICQIIGAYLGPRFVVKLPEKTIKLFVGIGLVIAAFLIFMGQMNWIPSNGTASELYGGKLILAGFLLFVYGALNNIGIGSYALTMVTVYLLSLNPVAAFPIMMGACTFSVPIGSVQFIKFDEYSRKITLFTSTFGVLGVLVAVFLVKSLDTYILKWIVILVLLYSAYTMLSSQLKKATATN
;
A
#
# COMPACT_ATOMS: atom_id res chain seq x y z
N MET A 1 -14.89 -13.03 18.56
CA MET A 1 -15.92 -12.00 18.31
C MET A 1 -15.33 -10.76 17.58
N ILE A 2 -14.40 -10.01 18.14
CA ILE A 2 -13.83 -8.77 17.56
C ILE A 2 -13.22 -9.00 16.17
N ARG A 3 -12.44 -10.08 15.96
CA ARG A 3 -11.87 -10.42 14.66
C ARG A 3 -12.94 -10.59 13.58
N ASN A 4 -14.05 -11.27 13.89
CA ASN A 4 -15.14 -11.50 12.92
C ASN A 4 -15.85 -10.17 12.58
N ILE A 5 -16.00 -9.27 13.56
CA ILE A 5 -16.53 -7.92 13.33
C ILE A 5 -15.59 -7.15 12.38
N LEU A 6 -14.27 -7.19 12.63
CA LEU A 6 -13.29 -6.55 11.76
C LEU A 6 -13.37 -7.08 10.31
N LEU A 7 -13.43 -8.41 10.14
CA LEU A 7 -13.57 -9.02 8.80
C LEU A 7 -14.86 -8.61 8.11
N ALA A 8 -15.99 -8.57 8.85
CA ALA A 8 -17.27 -8.10 8.31
C ALA A 8 -17.21 -6.63 7.87
N LEU A 9 -16.56 -5.76 8.65
CA LEU A 9 -16.36 -4.35 8.31
C LEU A 9 -15.48 -4.19 7.06
N ILE A 10 -14.43 -5.00 6.91
CA ILE A 10 -13.59 -5.03 5.69
C ILE A 10 -14.48 -5.33 4.47
N VAL A 11 -15.28 -6.38 4.55
CA VAL A 11 -16.19 -6.73 3.46
C VAL A 11 -17.17 -5.60 3.16
N ALA A 12 -17.78 -5.01 4.19
CA ALA A 12 -18.77 -3.95 4.01
C ALA A 12 -18.20 -2.69 3.32
N ILE A 13 -17.01 -2.21 3.76
CA ILE A 13 -16.40 -1.00 3.17
C ILE A 13 -15.92 -1.24 1.74
N ASN A 14 -15.44 -2.44 1.45
CA ASN A 14 -15.00 -2.79 0.10
C ASN A 14 -16.20 -3.04 -0.84
N LEU A 15 -17.30 -3.61 -0.36
CA LEU A 15 -18.55 -3.69 -1.11
C LEU A 15 -19.10 -2.28 -1.44
N TYR A 16 -19.02 -1.34 -0.50
CA TYR A 16 -19.38 0.05 -0.75
C TYR A 16 -18.59 0.62 -1.92
N PHE A 17 -17.25 0.43 -1.95
CA PHE A 17 -16.41 0.85 -3.09
C PHE A 17 -16.81 0.14 -4.38
N ILE A 18 -16.99 -1.18 -4.36
CA ILE A 18 -17.34 -1.97 -5.54
C ILE A 18 -18.66 -1.48 -6.15
N ILE A 19 -19.67 -1.17 -5.33
CA ILE A 19 -20.96 -0.64 -5.80
C ILE A 19 -20.76 0.71 -6.53
N TYR A 20 -19.96 1.63 -5.93
CA TYR A 20 -19.65 2.91 -6.58
C TYR A 20 -18.89 2.73 -7.87
N PHE A 21 -17.87 1.89 -7.87
CA PHE A 21 -17.05 1.59 -9.04
C PHE A 21 -17.86 0.98 -10.19
N LEU A 22 -18.67 -0.04 -9.90
CA LEU A 22 -19.51 -0.67 -10.92
C LEU A 22 -20.56 0.30 -11.48
N ARG A 23 -21.21 1.10 -10.64
CA ARG A 23 -22.13 2.14 -11.10
C ARG A 23 -21.46 3.12 -12.05
N ASP A 24 -20.24 3.58 -11.71
CA ASP A 24 -19.48 4.48 -12.55
C ASP A 24 -19.04 3.82 -13.85
N LEU A 25 -18.58 2.57 -13.80
CA LEU A 25 -18.17 1.78 -14.96
C LEU A 25 -19.32 1.59 -15.95
N PHE A 26 -20.52 1.24 -15.45
CA PHE A 26 -21.70 1.05 -16.30
C PHE A 26 -22.23 2.37 -16.88
N LYS A 27 -22.14 3.46 -16.12
CA LYS A 27 -22.55 4.79 -16.58
C LYS A 27 -21.61 5.34 -17.66
N ASN A 28 -20.31 5.08 -17.54
CA ASN A 28 -19.24 5.65 -18.37
C ASN A 28 -18.58 4.60 -19.27
N LYS A 29 -19.35 3.71 -19.88
CA LYS A 29 -18.85 2.62 -20.77
C LYS A 29 -18.01 3.13 -21.94
N GLN A 30 -18.36 4.29 -22.50
CA GLN A 30 -17.64 4.88 -23.62
C GLN A 30 -16.24 5.33 -23.14
N ASN A 31 -16.16 6.06 -22.04
CA ASN A 31 -14.89 6.49 -21.47
C ASN A 31 -13.96 5.30 -21.17
N PHE A 32 -14.53 4.19 -20.64
CA PHE A 32 -13.76 2.96 -20.41
C PHE A 32 -13.13 2.42 -21.70
N LYS A 33 -13.85 2.41 -22.83
CA LYS A 33 -13.32 1.93 -24.12
C LYS A 33 -12.19 2.82 -24.63
N GLU A 34 -12.32 4.12 -24.47
CA GLU A 34 -11.37 5.14 -24.95
C GLU A 34 -10.14 5.31 -24.02
N GLU A 35 -10.23 4.84 -22.76
CA GLU A 35 -9.08 4.93 -21.86
C GLU A 35 -7.85 4.20 -22.42
N PRO A 36 -6.64 4.79 -22.31
CA PRO A 36 -5.40 4.11 -22.67
C PRO A 36 -5.21 2.81 -21.87
N GLY A 37 -4.48 1.89 -22.45
CA GLY A 37 -4.12 0.62 -21.81
C GLY A 37 -4.24 -0.56 -22.77
N ASP A 38 -3.15 -1.30 -22.89
CA ASP A 38 -3.13 -2.50 -23.73
C ASP A 38 -3.86 -3.64 -23.02
N MET A 39 -4.95 -4.11 -23.63
CA MET A 39 -5.81 -5.18 -23.10
C MET A 39 -5.06 -6.52 -22.92
N ARG A 40 -3.93 -6.72 -23.58
CA ARG A 40 -3.11 -7.93 -23.45
C ARG A 40 -2.11 -7.82 -22.29
N LEU A 41 -1.57 -6.61 -22.08
CA LEU A 41 -0.58 -6.37 -21.04
C LEU A 41 -1.22 -6.10 -19.66
N LEU A 42 -2.42 -5.52 -19.65
CA LEU A 42 -3.13 -5.19 -18.40
C LEU A 42 -3.36 -6.39 -17.47
N PRO A 43 -3.82 -7.58 -17.96
CA PRO A 43 -3.96 -8.75 -17.09
C PRO A 43 -2.64 -9.16 -16.44
N PHE A 44 -1.58 -9.23 -17.26
CA PHE A 44 -0.26 -9.66 -16.79
C PHE A 44 0.36 -8.64 -15.81
N THR A 45 0.34 -7.35 -16.14
CA THR A 45 0.87 -6.31 -15.26
C THR A 45 0.09 -6.21 -13.97
N SER A 46 -1.24 -6.34 -14.00
CA SER A 46 -2.09 -6.36 -12.80
C SER A 46 -1.77 -7.55 -11.91
N PHE A 47 -1.64 -8.75 -12.49
CA PHE A 47 -1.27 -9.96 -11.77
C PHE A 47 0.09 -9.78 -11.08
N ILE A 48 1.14 -9.41 -11.82
CA ILE A 48 2.50 -9.25 -11.27
C ILE A 48 2.56 -8.16 -10.22
N THR A 49 1.91 -7.01 -10.44
CA THR A 49 1.91 -5.91 -9.48
C THR A 49 1.37 -6.37 -8.13
N PHE A 50 0.23 -7.05 -8.10
CA PHE A 50 -0.39 -7.46 -6.85
C PHE A 50 0.16 -8.77 -6.30
N PHE A 51 0.73 -9.63 -7.13
CA PHE A 51 1.57 -10.73 -6.67
C PHE A 51 2.75 -10.19 -5.84
N LEU A 52 3.49 -9.22 -6.38
CA LEU A 52 4.61 -8.59 -5.68
C LEU A 52 4.13 -7.78 -4.46
N SER A 53 3.00 -7.07 -4.57
CA SER A 53 2.43 -6.28 -3.47
C SER A 53 2.09 -7.15 -2.26
N THR A 54 1.72 -8.39 -2.47
CA THR A 54 1.46 -9.36 -1.40
C THR A 54 2.70 -9.67 -0.55
N PHE A 55 3.90 -9.54 -1.13
CA PHE A 55 5.18 -9.67 -0.41
C PHE A 55 5.66 -8.34 0.21
N GLY A 56 4.86 -7.29 0.16
CA GLY A 56 5.22 -5.97 0.71
C GLY A 56 5.84 -5.01 -0.32
N VAL A 57 5.92 -5.40 -1.59
CA VAL A 57 6.32 -4.49 -2.67
C VAL A 57 5.21 -3.47 -2.89
N SER A 58 5.52 -2.19 -2.73
CA SER A 58 4.51 -1.15 -2.91
C SER A 58 3.96 -1.12 -4.35
N ASP A 59 2.70 -1.50 -4.52
CA ASP A 59 1.94 -1.36 -5.77
C ASP A 59 1.87 0.11 -6.22
N PHE A 60 1.84 1.05 -5.29
CA PHE A 60 1.96 2.48 -5.56
C PHE A 60 3.30 2.83 -6.23
N ALA A 61 4.41 2.28 -5.75
CA ALA A 61 5.72 2.51 -6.34
C ALA A 61 5.79 1.92 -7.77
N ILE A 62 5.29 0.70 -7.95
CA ILE A 62 5.22 0.06 -9.27
C ILE A 62 4.35 0.89 -10.22
N GLY A 63 3.13 1.23 -9.81
CA GLY A 63 2.17 1.99 -10.63
C GLY A 63 2.66 3.39 -10.99
N THR A 64 3.32 4.08 -10.04
CA THR A 64 3.90 5.42 -10.28
C THR A 64 4.95 5.42 -11.39
N VAL A 65 5.69 4.34 -11.55
CA VAL A 65 6.68 4.20 -12.63
C VAL A 65 6.05 3.65 -13.91
N LEU A 66 5.25 2.59 -13.77
CA LEU A 66 4.75 1.81 -14.90
C LEU A 66 3.72 2.57 -15.72
N TYR A 67 2.70 3.14 -15.08
CA TYR A 67 1.56 3.72 -15.81
C TYR A 67 1.90 4.96 -16.63
N PRO A 68 2.68 5.95 -16.12
CA PRO A 68 3.12 7.05 -16.93
C PRO A 68 4.10 6.64 -18.05
N LYS A 69 5.01 5.69 -17.77
CA LYS A 69 5.98 5.17 -18.75
C LYS A 69 5.28 4.51 -19.94
N LEU A 70 4.22 3.76 -19.69
CA LEU A 70 3.41 3.12 -20.72
C LEU A 70 2.34 4.07 -21.31
N LYS A 71 2.25 5.31 -20.80
CA LYS A 71 1.23 6.30 -21.19
C LYS A 71 -0.21 5.81 -20.96
N TRP A 72 -0.41 4.96 -19.96
CA TRP A 72 -1.73 4.44 -19.61
C TRP A 72 -2.53 5.39 -18.74
N VAL A 73 -1.85 6.22 -17.94
CA VAL A 73 -2.49 7.18 -17.02
C VAL A 73 -1.77 8.52 -17.11
N SER A 74 -2.55 9.60 -17.19
CA SER A 74 -2.02 10.95 -17.04
C SER A 74 -1.59 11.22 -15.61
N MET A 75 -0.65 12.13 -15.40
CA MET A 75 -0.18 12.49 -14.04
C MET A 75 -1.32 13.01 -13.16
N LYS A 76 -2.35 13.63 -13.74
CA LYS A 76 -3.53 14.10 -13.02
C LYS A 76 -4.35 12.94 -12.45
N LYS A 77 -4.60 11.89 -13.24
CA LYS A 77 -5.36 10.71 -12.85
C LYS A 77 -4.52 9.69 -12.04
N LEU A 78 -3.20 9.86 -11.99
CA LEU A 78 -2.32 8.88 -11.35
C LEU A 78 -2.63 8.65 -9.87
N PRO A 79 -2.77 9.66 -9.00
CA PRO A 79 -3.05 9.44 -7.58
C PRO A 79 -4.36 8.67 -7.36
N GLY A 80 -5.42 9.04 -8.09
CA GLY A 80 -6.70 8.34 -8.00
C GLY A 80 -6.62 6.90 -8.51
N THR A 81 -5.88 6.66 -9.60
CA THR A 81 -5.66 5.31 -10.13
C THR A 81 -4.89 4.44 -9.14
N LEU A 82 -3.84 4.97 -8.50
CA LEU A 82 -3.06 4.25 -7.49
C LEU A 82 -3.93 3.86 -6.27
N ASN A 83 -4.86 4.71 -5.89
CA ASN A 83 -5.80 4.40 -4.81
C ASN A 83 -6.85 3.37 -5.27
N THR A 84 -7.52 3.58 -6.41
CA THR A 84 -8.61 2.71 -6.85
C THR A 84 -8.17 1.31 -7.24
N GLN A 85 -6.97 1.17 -7.83
CA GLN A 85 -6.42 -0.10 -8.27
C GLN A 85 -6.23 -1.12 -7.14
N CYS A 86 -5.89 -0.65 -5.94
CA CYS A 86 -5.49 -1.53 -4.85
C CYS A 86 -6.65 -1.90 -3.90
N VAL A 87 -7.82 -1.27 -4.01
CA VAL A 87 -8.92 -1.48 -3.07
C VAL A 87 -9.28 -2.97 -2.94
N VAL A 88 -9.64 -3.62 -4.04
CA VAL A 88 -10.08 -5.02 -4.02
C VAL A 88 -8.93 -5.99 -3.73
N PRO A 89 -7.75 -5.89 -4.38
CA PRO A 89 -6.62 -6.75 -4.05
C PRO A 89 -6.18 -6.64 -2.59
N VAL A 90 -6.11 -5.43 -2.03
CA VAL A 90 -5.71 -5.23 -0.63
C VAL A 90 -6.76 -5.77 0.34
N ALA A 91 -8.05 -5.71 0.00
CA ALA A 91 -9.08 -6.36 0.80
C ALA A 91 -8.85 -7.87 0.89
N VAL A 92 -8.54 -8.52 -0.24
CA VAL A 92 -8.24 -9.96 -0.28
C VAL A 92 -6.96 -10.28 0.52
N MET A 93 -5.92 -9.45 0.41
CA MET A 93 -4.72 -9.57 1.25
C MET A 93 -5.07 -9.46 2.74
N ALA A 94 -5.83 -8.42 3.13
CA ALA A 94 -6.22 -8.20 4.52
C ALA A 94 -7.01 -9.38 5.10
N LEU A 95 -8.00 -9.88 4.38
CA LEU A 95 -8.78 -11.05 4.78
C LEU A 95 -7.89 -12.29 4.95
N SER A 96 -6.91 -12.48 4.04
CA SER A 96 -6.00 -13.61 4.07
C SER A 96 -5.02 -13.54 5.23
N TYR A 97 -4.40 -12.38 5.47
CA TYR A 97 -3.37 -12.22 6.50
C TYR A 97 -3.93 -12.08 7.91
N ILE A 98 -5.04 -11.37 8.09
CA ILE A 98 -5.70 -11.22 9.40
C ILE A 98 -6.20 -12.57 9.93
N THR A 99 -6.54 -13.49 9.05
CA THR A 99 -6.97 -14.85 9.43
C THR A 99 -5.81 -15.80 9.68
N ALA A 100 -4.68 -15.63 8.99
CA ALA A 100 -3.56 -16.56 8.97
C ALA A 100 -2.44 -16.21 9.96
N ILE A 101 -2.29 -14.93 10.32
CA ILE A 101 -1.17 -14.43 11.13
C ILE A 101 -1.70 -13.87 12.45
N ASN A 102 -1.11 -14.34 13.56
CA ASN A 102 -1.44 -13.84 14.88
C ASN A 102 -0.80 -12.46 15.11
N VAL A 103 -1.66 -11.46 15.28
CA VAL A 103 -1.31 -10.13 15.76
C VAL A 103 -2.28 -9.72 16.85
N GLY A 104 -1.80 -9.05 17.87
CA GLY A 104 -2.63 -8.58 18.97
C GLY A 104 -3.72 -7.64 18.47
N ILE A 105 -4.97 -7.91 18.83
CA ILE A 105 -6.14 -7.17 18.35
C ILE A 105 -6.05 -5.70 18.70
N LYS A 106 -5.50 -5.35 19.87
CA LYS A 106 -5.30 -3.94 20.29
C LYS A 106 -4.35 -3.23 19.35
N THR A 107 -3.20 -3.85 19.05
CA THR A 107 -2.22 -3.29 18.11
C THR A 107 -2.84 -3.09 16.73
N LEU A 108 -3.52 -4.12 16.20
CA LEU A 108 -4.18 -4.06 14.92
C LEU A 108 -5.25 -2.95 14.87
N ALA A 109 -6.12 -2.89 15.86
CA ALA A 109 -7.20 -1.90 15.93
C ALA A 109 -6.65 -0.45 16.03
N VAL A 110 -5.65 -0.21 16.89
CA VAL A 110 -5.04 1.12 17.03
C VAL A 110 -4.37 1.54 15.72
N CYS A 111 -3.62 0.67 15.08
CA CYS A 111 -2.97 0.95 13.81
C CYS A 111 -3.98 1.28 12.71
N ILE A 112 -5.06 0.48 12.59
CA ILE A 112 -6.13 0.71 11.61
C ILE A 112 -6.83 2.04 11.85
N ILE A 113 -7.29 2.30 13.09
CA ILE A 113 -8.03 3.52 13.43
C ILE A 113 -7.16 4.75 13.19
N CYS A 114 -5.91 4.74 13.63
CA CYS A 114 -5.00 5.86 13.45
C CYS A 114 -4.72 6.11 11.95
N GLN A 115 -4.53 5.08 11.13
CA GLN A 115 -4.33 5.25 9.70
C GLN A 115 -5.58 5.79 8.99
N ILE A 116 -6.79 5.37 9.39
CA ILE A 116 -8.05 5.92 8.87
C ILE A 116 -8.14 7.42 9.18
N ILE A 117 -7.87 7.81 10.44
CA ILE A 117 -7.91 9.22 10.85
C ILE A 117 -6.88 10.02 10.05
N GLY A 118 -5.66 9.50 9.90
CA GLY A 118 -4.62 10.11 9.07
C GLY A 118 -5.04 10.28 7.61
N ALA A 119 -5.64 9.25 7.01
CA ALA A 119 -6.14 9.29 5.63
C ALA A 119 -7.28 10.29 5.45
N TYR A 120 -8.10 10.51 6.46
CA TYR A 120 -9.20 11.48 6.42
C TYR A 120 -8.73 12.92 6.64
N LEU A 121 -7.85 13.15 7.61
CA LEU A 121 -7.37 14.49 7.99
C LEU A 121 -6.15 14.94 7.19
N GLY A 122 -5.28 13.99 6.82
CA GLY A 122 -3.98 14.23 6.23
C GLY A 122 -3.98 15.10 4.98
N PRO A 123 -4.89 14.94 4.03
CA PRO A 123 -4.90 15.74 2.82
C PRO A 123 -4.89 17.25 3.08
N ARG A 124 -5.57 17.69 4.16
CA ARG A 124 -5.64 19.12 4.54
C ARG A 124 -4.28 19.73 4.90
N PHE A 125 -3.38 18.92 5.44
CA PHE A 125 -2.03 19.34 5.88
C PHE A 125 -0.98 19.03 4.82
N VAL A 126 -1.04 17.85 4.23
CA VAL A 126 -0.04 17.34 3.30
C VAL A 126 -0.07 18.07 1.96
N VAL A 127 -1.24 18.51 1.50
CA VAL A 127 -1.38 19.31 0.26
C VAL A 127 -0.59 20.63 0.33
N LYS A 128 -0.29 21.11 1.55
CA LYS A 128 0.49 22.33 1.77
C LYS A 128 2.00 22.10 1.66
N LEU A 129 2.45 20.85 1.73
CA LEU A 129 3.87 20.52 1.64
C LEU A 129 4.26 20.33 0.17
N PRO A 130 5.42 20.85 -0.25
CA PRO A 130 5.93 20.59 -1.58
C PRO A 130 6.14 19.08 -1.79
N GLU A 131 5.65 18.54 -2.88
CA GLU A 131 5.79 17.12 -3.23
C GLU A 131 7.27 16.66 -3.19
N LYS A 132 8.18 17.56 -3.58
CA LYS A 132 9.63 17.34 -3.52
C LYS A 132 10.11 17.02 -2.11
N THR A 133 9.66 17.80 -1.12
CA THR A 133 10.06 17.61 0.29
C THR A 133 9.54 16.26 0.81
N ILE A 134 8.32 15.91 0.50
CA ILE A 134 7.70 14.65 0.94
C ILE A 134 8.44 13.46 0.33
N LYS A 135 8.67 13.48 -0.99
CA LYS A 135 9.41 12.40 -1.69
C LYS A 135 10.84 12.24 -1.15
N LEU A 136 11.49 13.35 -0.82
CA LEU A 136 12.83 13.32 -0.24
C LEU A 136 12.84 12.63 1.13
N PHE A 137 11.97 13.05 2.05
CA PHE A 137 11.89 12.44 3.38
C PHE A 137 11.52 10.97 3.32
N VAL A 138 10.54 10.61 2.50
CA VAL A 138 10.13 9.21 2.33
C VAL A 138 11.27 8.40 1.72
N GLY A 139 11.93 8.91 0.67
CA GLY A 139 13.05 8.22 0.03
C GLY A 139 14.20 7.96 1.00
N ILE A 140 14.59 8.95 1.81
CA ILE A 140 15.61 8.79 2.86
C ILE A 140 15.14 7.77 3.91
N GLY A 141 13.88 7.86 4.35
CA GLY A 141 13.31 6.92 5.32
C GLY A 141 13.37 5.46 4.81
N LEU A 142 13.07 5.23 3.53
CA LEU A 142 13.14 3.90 2.92
C LEU A 142 14.58 3.36 2.84
N VAL A 143 15.57 4.21 2.58
CA VAL A 143 16.99 3.81 2.60
C VAL A 143 17.40 3.39 4.02
N ILE A 144 17.07 4.22 5.02
CA ILE A 144 17.35 3.89 6.43
C ILE A 144 16.69 2.56 6.81
N ALA A 145 15.46 2.38 6.38
CA ALA A 145 14.70 1.16 6.63
C ALA A 145 15.36 -0.08 6.02
N ALA A 146 15.73 -0.02 4.74
CA ALA A 146 16.42 -1.11 4.06
C ALA A 146 17.72 -1.45 4.77
N PHE A 147 18.48 -0.43 5.20
CA PHE A 147 19.73 -0.60 5.93
C PHE A 147 19.52 -1.28 7.29
N LEU A 148 18.50 -0.89 8.06
CA LEU A 148 18.19 -1.50 9.36
C LEU A 148 17.77 -2.97 9.21
N ILE A 149 16.97 -3.30 8.18
CA ILE A 149 16.58 -4.69 7.90
C ILE A 149 17.82 -5.50 7.49
N PHE A 150 18.68 -4.93 6.67
CA PHE A 150 19.94 -5.55 6.26
C PHE A 150 20.83 -5.83 7.48
N MET A 151 21.02 -4.86 8.38
CA MET A 151 21.76 -5.06 9.64
C MET A 151 21.18 -6.20 10.48
N GLY A 152 19.84 -6.30 10.51
CA GLY A 152 19.16 -7.41 11.16
C GLY A 152 19.43 -8.77 10.50
N GLN A 153 19.50 -8.83 9.16
CA GLN A 153 19.84 -10.06 8.43
C GLN A 153 21.31 -10.48 8.66
N MET A 154 22.20 -9.51 8.86
CA MET A 154 23.61 -9.74 9.21
C MET A 154 23.82 -10.02 10.69
N ASN A 155 22.76 -10.09 11.50
CA ASN A 155 22.83 -10.25 12.96
C ASN A 155 23.62 -9.13 13.68
N TRP A 156 23.73 -7.95 13.07
CA TRP A 156 24.38 -6.78 13.69
C TRP A 156 23.45 -6.08 14.68
N ILE A 157 22.15 -6.24 14.50
CA ILE A 157 21.13 -5.78 15.45
C ILE A 157 20.22 -6.96 15.79
N PRO A 158 19.86 -7.18 17.08
CA PRO A 158 18.87 -8.17 17.46
C PRO A 158 17.53 -7.85 16.78
N SER A 159 17.25 -8.53 15.67
CA SER A 159 16.06 -8.27 14.85
C SER A 159 14.93 -9.27 15.07
N ASN A 160 15.09 -10.16 16.06
CA ASN A 160 14.17 -11.24 16.36
C ASN A 160 13.04 -10.73 17.27
N GLY A 161 12.26 -9.75 16.76
CA GLY A 161 11.00 -9.41 17.39
C GLY A 161 10.08 -10.62 17.37
N THR A 162 9.76 -11.15 18.53
CA THR A 162 8.81 -12.24 18.71
C THR A 162 7.45 -11.76 19.20
N ALA A 163 7.36 -10.47 19.58
CA ALA A 163 6.14 -9.90 20.11
C ALA A 163 5.03 -9.90 19.04
N SER A 164 3.86 -10.33 19.41
CA SER A 164 2.64 -10.25 18.59
C SER A 164 1.79 -9.02 18.88
N GLU A 165 2.07 -8.30 19.97
CA GLU A 165 1.31 -7.14 20.44
C GLU A 165 2.22 -6.05 21.01
N LEU A 166 1.81 -4.79 20.84
CA LEU A 166 2.49 -3.62 21.39
C LEU A 166 1.74 -3.07 22.61
N TYR A 167 2.50 -2.52 23.57
CA TYR A 167 1.96 -1.90 24.77
C TYR A 167 2.61 -0.54 25.05
N GLY A 168 1.93 0.30 25.83
CA GLY A 168 2.46 1.58 26.32
C GLY A 168 2.96 2.48 25.19
N GLY A 169 4.13 3.07 25.39
CA GLY A 169 4.72 4.03 24.44
C GLY A 169 4.94 3.49 23.04
N LYS A 170 5.26 2.18 22.90
CA LYS A 170 5.42 1.55 21.58
C LYS A 170 4.11 1.52 20.79
N LEU A 171 2.99 1.27 21.44
CA LEU A 171 1.66 1.26 20.80
C LEU A 171 1.25 2.67 20.36
N ILE A 172 1.52 3.68 21.22
CA ILE A 172 1.25 5.09 20.91
C ILE A 172 2.09 5.53 19.72
N LEU A 173 3.38 5.19 19.72
CA LEU A 173 4.28 5.52 18.59
C LEU A 173 3.82 4.85 17.29
N ALA A 174 3.45 3.57 17.33
CA ALA A 174 2.89 2.87 16.17
C ALA A 174 1.64 3.58 15.65
N GLY A 175 0.70 3.91 16.53
CA GLY A 175 -0.51 4.65 16.17
C GLY A 175 -0.20 5.99 15.51
N PHE A 176 0.70 6.79 16.09
CA PHE A 176 1.11 8.08 15.53
C PHE A 176 1.76 7.91 14.13
N LEU A 177 2.65 6.95 13.97
CA LEU A 177 3.30 6.71 12.69
C LEU A 177 2.28 6.26 11.63
N LEU A 178 1.36 5.34 11.97
CA LEU A 178 0.29 4.91 11.07
C LEU A 178 -0.66 6.06 10.70
N PHE A 179 -0.94 6.98 11.63
CA PHE A 179 -1.67 8.21 11.33
C PHE A 179 -0.96 9.04 10.25
N VAL A 180 0.35 9.24 10.39
CA VAL A 180 1.16 9.96 9.38
C VAL A 180 1.14 9.22 8.05
N TYR A 181 1.30 7.89 8.05
CA TYR A 181 1.29 7.08 6.82
C TYR A 181 -0.06 7.11 6.12
N GLY A 182 -1.16 7.14 6.87
CA GLY A 182 -2.50 7.34 6.31
C GLY A 182 -2.64 8.67 5.58
N ALA A 183 -2.08 9.73 6.12
CA ALA A 183 -2.05 11.04 5.47
C ALA A 183 -1.22 11.02 4.16
N LEU A 184 -0.05 10.39 4.18
CA LEU A 184 0.86 10.28 3.04
C LEU A 184 0.30 9.41 1.91
N ASN A 185 -0.50 8.40 2.25
CA ASN A 185 -1.06 7.47 1.26
C ASN A 185 -1.93 8.18 0.21
N ASN A 186 -2.64 9.24 0.60
CA ASN A 186 -3.52 10.00 -0.32
C ASN A 186 -2.77 10.86 -1.35
N ILE A 187 -1.49 11.06 -1.19
CA ILE A 187 -0.65 11.78 -2.17
C ILE A 187 0.17 10.83 -3.06
N GLY A 188 -0.15 9.54 -3.01
CA GLY A 188 0.51 8.53 -3.82
C GLY A 188 1.77 7.93 -3.17
N ILE A 189 1.97 8.13 -1.86
CA ILE A 189 3.08 7.53 -1.11
C ILE A 189 2.53 6.30 -0.39
N GLY A 190 2.87 5.12 -0.89
CA GLY A 190 2.41 3.86 -0.30
C GLY A 190 2.90 3.68 1.14
N SER A 191 2.01 3.22 2.01
CA SER A 191 2.30 3.03 3.44
C SER A 191 2.99 1.70 3.77
N TYR A 192 3.09 0.77 2.83
CA TYR A 192 3.55 -0.59 3.08
C TYR A 192 4.96 -0.66 3.68
N ALA A 193 5.94 -0.09 2.97
CA ALA A 193 7.32 -0.09 3.41
C ALA A 193 7.49 0.60 4.76
N LEU A 194 6.81 1.73 4.97
CA LEU A 194 6.86 2.48 6.22
C LEU A 194 6.28 1.69 7.39
N THR A 195 5.17 0.98 7.18
CA THR A 195 4.56 0.11 8.19
C THR A 195 5.47 -1.07 8.53
N MET A 196 6.07 -1.70 7.51
CA MET A 196 7.03 -2.80 7.70
C MET A 196 8.18 -2.36 8.62
N VAL A 197 8.77 -1.20 8.35
CA VAL A 197 9.85 -0.63 9.16
C VAL A 197 9.40 -0.36 10.59
N THR A 198 8.23 0.22 10.77
CA THR A 198 7.68 0.50 12.10
C THR A 198 7.54 -0.78 12.92
N VAL A 199 6.98 -1.82 12.34
CA VAL A 199 6.85 -3.15 12.97
C VAL A 199 8.21 -3.68 13.41
N TYR A 200 9.21 -3.53 12.52
CA TYR A 200 10.56 -4.00 12.76
C TYR A 200 11.25 -3.26 13.92
N LEU A 201 11.24 -1.93 13.86
CA LEU A 201 11.86 -1.07 14.89
C LEU A 201 11.20 -1.24 16.27
N LEU A 202 9.91 -1.57 16.31
CA LEU A 202 9.19 -1.79 17.56
C LEU A 202 9.31 -3.21 18.09
N SER A 203 10.13 -4.06 17.45
CA SER A 203 10.41 -5.45 17.85
C SER A 203 9.17 -6.37 17.81
N LEU A 204 8.20 -6.05 16.97
CA LEU A 204 7.15 -7.01 16.61
C LEU A 204 7.71 -8.10 15.71
N ASN A 205 7.04 -9.25 15.70
CA ASN A 205 7.32 -10.27 14.70
C ASN A 205 7.15 -9.66 13.29
N PRO A 206 8.17 -9.74 12.40
CA PRO A 206 8.10 -9.16 11.06
C PRO A 206 6.85 -9.55 10.26
N VAL A 207 6.36 -10.77 10.46
CA VAL A 207 5.16 -11.29 9.79
C VAL A 207 3.89 -10.53 10.24
N ALA A 208 3.87 -9.95 11.44
CA ALA A 208 2.76 -9.13 11.94
C ALA A 208 2.56 -7.82 11.13
N ALA A 209 3.58 -7.41 10.35
CA ALA A 209 3.45 -6.26 9.47
C ALA A 209 2.35 -6.45 8.41
N PHE A 210 2.18 -7.66 7.88
CA PHE A 210 1.22 -7.94 6.81
C PHE A 210 -0.23 -7.67 7.22
N PRO A 211 -0.77 -8.25 8.31
CA PRO A 211 -2.13 -7.91 8.74
C PRO A 211 -2.30 -6.45 9.14
N ILE A 212 -1.26 -5.78 9.67
CA ILE A 212 -1.32 -4.37 10.03
C ILE A 212 -1.40 -3.50 8.76
N MET A 213 -0.46 -3.67 7.79
CA MET A 213 -0.46 -2.87 6.56
C MET A 213 -1.73 -3.09 5.75
N MET A 214 -2.09 -4.35 5.52
CA MET A 214 -3.25 -4.68 4.68
C MET A 214 -4.56 -4.31 5.37
N GLY A 215 -4.66 -4.54 6.68
CA GLY A 215 -5.80 -4.14 7.49
C GLY A 215 -6.00 -2.63 7.48
N ALA A 216 -4.94 -1.85 7.72
CA ALA A 216 -5.03 -0.39 7.73
C ALA A 216 -5.37 0.19 6.34
N CYS A 217 -4.78 -0.33 5.26
CA CYS A 217 -5.06 0.11 3.90
C CYS A 217 -6.47 -0.24 3.44
N THR A 218 -6.97 -1.44 3.78
CA THR A 218 -8.31 -1.88 3.31
C THR A 218 -9.45 -1.04 3.87
N PHE A 219 -9.22 -0.26 4.92
CA PHE A 219 -10.19 0.71 5.43
C PHE A 219 -9.94 2.12 4.89
N SER A 220 -8.70 2.57 4.83
CA SER A 220 -8.37 3.94 4.46
C SER A 220 -8.54 4.20 2.96
N VAL A 221 -8.13 3.25 2.12
CA VAL A 221 -8.08 3.43 0.67
C VAL A 221 -9.46 3.47 -0.01
N PRO A 222 -10.46 2.63 0.33
CA PRO A 222 -11.79 2.70 -0.27
C PRO A 222 -12.46 4.07 -0.11
N ILE A 223 -12.26 4.71 1.05
CA ILE A 223 -12.83 6.03 1.36
C ILE A 223 -12.27 7.11 0.41
N GLY A 224 -10.96 7.14 0.22
CA GLY A 224 -10.30 8.03 -0.73
C GLY A 224 -10.69 7.71 -2.18
N SER A 225 -10.73 6.43 -2.53
CA SER A 225 -11.03 5.95 -3.88
C SER A 225 -12.43 6.36 -4.36
N VAL A 226 -13.44 6.32 -3.49
CA VAL A 226 -14.78 6.80 -3.84
C VAL A 226 -14.78 8.29 -4.18
N GLN A 227 -13.94 9.11 -3.55
CA GLN A 227 -13.82 10.53 -3.92
C GLN A 227 -13.19 10.68 -5.32
N PHE A 228 -12.14 9.92 -5.64
CA PHE A 228 -11.52 9.93 -6.97
C PHE A 228 -12.50 9.46 -8.06
N ILE A 229 -13.37 8.49 -7.77
CA ILE A 229 -14.46 8.09 -8.68
C ILE A 229 -15.42 9.26 -8.94
N LYS A 230 -15.84 9.97 -7.88
CA LYS A 230 -16.77 11.12 -7.99
C LYS A 230 -16.17 12.27 -8.80
N PHE A 231 -14.86 12.47 -8.75
CA PHE A 231 -14.16 13.51 -9.50
C PHE A 231 -13.72 13.09 -10.91
N ASP A 232 -13.96 11.85 -11.31
CA ASP A 232 -13.47 11.28 -12.59
C ASP A 232 -11.95 11.34 -12.76
N GLU A 233 -11.21 11.30 -11.65
CA GLU A 233 -9.75 11.42 -11.62
C GLU A 233 -9.09 10.06 -11.35
N TYR A 234 -9.45 9.03 -12.13
CA TYR A 234 -8.85 7.69 -12.06
C TYR A 234 -9.00 6.94 -13.40
N SER A 235 -8.31 5.81 -13.55
CA SER A 235 -8.48 4.91 -14.69
C SER A 235 -9.41 3.74 -14.33
N ARG A 236 -10.56 3.68 -15.00
CA ARG A 236 -11.53 2.58 -14.89
C ARG A 236 -10.92 1.27 -15.36
N LYS A 237 -10.16 1.36 -16.46
CA LYS A 237 -9.56 0.19 -17.10
C LYS A 237 -8.57 -0.49 -16.17
N ILE A 238 -7.62 0.25 -15.62
CA ILE A 238 -6.64 -0.28 -14.65
C ILE A 238 -7.36 -0.83 -13.42
N THR A 239 -8.30 -0.07 -12.85
CA THR A 239 -9.05 -0.49 -11.66
C THR A 239 -9.81 -1.81 -11.89
N LEU A 240 -10.42 -2.02 -13.06
CA LEU A 240 -11.10 -3.26 -13.39
C LEU A 240 -10.11 -4.44 -13.47
N PHE A 241 -9.01 -4.25 -14.20
CA PHE A 241 -8.03 -5.32 -14.39
C PHE A 241 -7.30 -5.69 -13.10
N THR A 242 -7.01 -4.74 -12.25
CA THR A 242 -6.39 -5.00 -10.94
C THR A 242 -7.39 -5.65 -9.97
N SER A 243 -8.66 -5.25 -10.02
CA SER A 243 -9.72 -5.87 -9.20
C SER A 243 -10.05 -7.32 -9.62
N THR A 244 -9.60 -7.76 -10.79
CA THR A 244 -9.79 -9.12 -11.30
C THR A 244 -8.47 -9.90 -11.31
N PHE A 245 -7.58 -9.58 -12.23
CA PHE A 245 -6.30 -10.27 -12.39
C PHE A 245 -5.31 -9.97 -11.25
N GLY A 246 -5.36 -8.77 -10.66
CA GLY A 246 -4.59 -8.46 -9.46
C GLY A 246 -4.98 -9.35 -8.28
N VAL A 247 -6.27 -9.61 -8.10
CA VAL A 247 -6.76 -10.55 -7.07
C VAL A 247 -6.22 -11.96 -7.30
N LEU A 248 -6.15 -12.44 -8.54
CA LEU A 248 -5.53 -13.74 -8.85
C LEU A 248 -4.05 -13.75 -8.44
N GLY A 249 -3.32 -12.66 -8.71
CA GLY A 249 -1.93 -12.50 -8.25
C GLY A 249 -1.80 -12.58 -6.74
N VAL A 250 -2.70 -11.92 -6.00
CA VAL A 250 -2.76 -11.99 -4.53
C VAL A 250 -2.99 -13.40 -4.05
N LEU A 251 -3.98 -14.11 -4.58
CA LEU A 251 -4.33 -15.46 -4.14
C LEU A 251 -3.15 -16.43 -4.32
N VAL A 252 -2.47 -16.38 -5.47
CA VAL A 252 -1.27 -17.18 -5.73
C VAL A 252 -0.16 -16.81 -4.75
N ALA A 253 0.10 -15.53 -4.54
CA ALA A 253 1.15 -15.07 -3.64
C ALA A 253 0.89 -15.44 -2.17
N VAL A 254 -0.35 -15.29 -1.68
CA VAL A 254 -0.72 -15.67 -0.30
C VAL A 254 -0.49 -17.15 -0.05
N PHE A 255 -0.75 -17.98 -1.07
CA PHE A 255 -0.47 -19.41 -0.96
C PHE A 255 1.03 -19.69 -0.82
N LEU A 256 1.86 -18.97 -1.57
CA LEU A 256 3.31 -19.08 -1.52
C LEU A 256 3.90 -18.49 -0.21
N VAL A 257 3.38 -17.35 0.28
CA VAL A 257 3.86 -16.70 1.52
C VAL A 257 3.75 -17.63 2.73
N LYS A 258 2.70 -18.43 2.81
CA LYS A 258 2.54 -19.39 3.91
C LYS A 258 3.63 -20.46 3.97
N SER A 259 4.31 -20.70 2.85
CA SER A 259 5.39 -21.67 2.71
C SER A 259 6.79 -21.04 2.65
N LEU A 260 6.89 -19.70 2.59
CA LEU A 260 8.17 -19.01 2.48
C LEU A 260 8.83 -18.82 3.86
N ASP A 261 10.13 -19.06 3.88
CA ASP A 261 10.98 -18.71 5.01
C ASP A 261 11.04 -17.19 5.19
N THR A 262 10.89 -16.73 6.43
CA THR A 262 11.00 -15.31 6.80
C THR A 262 12.33 -14.69 6.41
N TYR A 263 13.39 -15.49 6.32
CA TYR A 263 14.71 -15.07 5.87
C TYR A 263 14.69 -14.56 4.41
N ILE A 264 14.09 -15.34 3.51
CA ILE A 264 13.95 -14.99 2.09
C ILE A 264 13.05 -13.75 1.94
N LEU A 265 11.97 -13.68 2.71
CA LEU A 265 11.05 -12.55 2.69
C LEU A 265 11.76 -11.23 3.04
N LYS A 266 12.61 -11.22 4.04
CA LYS A 266 13.40 -10.02 4.43
C LYS A 266 14.31 -9.53 3.29
N TRP A 267 14.95 -10.41 2.55
CA TRP A 267 15.78 -10.03 1.39
C TRP A 267 14.94 -9.41 0.26
N ILE A 268 13.78 -9.98 -0.02
CA ILE A 268 12.84 -9.41 -0.99
C ILE A 268 12.43 -8.00 -0.56
N VAL A 269 12.10 -7.81 0.72
CA VAL A 269 11.71 -6.50 1.27
C VAL A 269 12.85 -5.48 1.13
N ILE A 270 14.09 -5.83 1.44
CA ILE A 270 15.25 -4.94 1.26
C ILE A 270 15.35 -4.45 -0.19
N LEU A 271 15.31 -5.36 -1.16
CA LEU A 271 15.38 -5.01 -2.58
C LEU A 271 14.25 -4.05 -2.98
N VAL A 272 13.07 -4.29 -2.48
CA VAL A 272 11.90 -3.46 -2.76
C VAL A 272 12.01 -2.06 -2.15
N LEU A 273 12.48 -1.98 -0.90
CA LEU A 273 12.70 -0.70 -0.23
C LEU A 273 13.75 0.13 -0.97
N LEU A 274 14.85 -0.49 -1.40
CA LEU A 274 15.90 0.16 -2.17
C LEU A 274 15.40 0.61 -3.54
N TYR A 275 14.62 -0.22 -4.24
CA TYR A 275 14.00 0.16 -5.51
C TYR A 275 13.02 1.32 -5.34
N SER A 276 12.17 1.27 -4.32
CA SER A 276 11.21 2.34 -4.03
C SER A 276 11.92 3.66 -3.65
N ALA A 277 12.98 3.58 -2.84
CA ALA A 277 13.82 4.72 -2.50
C ALA A 277 14.49 5.32 -3.74
N TYR A 278 15.08 4.48 -4.58
CA TYR A 278 15.72 4.92 -5.83
C TYR A 278 14.71 5.63 -6.74
N THR A 279 13.51 5.08 -6.95
CA THR A 279 12.50 5.71 -7.80
C THR A 279 12.03 7.06 -7.26
N MET A 280 11.89 7.19 -5.95
CA MET A 280 11.51 8.46 -5.31
C MET A 280 12.63 9.51 -5.39
N LEU A 281 13.87 9.15 -5.08
CA LEU A 281 15.01 10.06 -5.05
C LEU A 281 15.47 10.45 -6.45
N SER A 282 15.55 9.51 -7.40
CA SER A 282 15.96 9.78 -8.78
C SER A 282 15.01 10.71 -9.51
N SER A 283 13.72 10.65 -9.21
CA SER A 283 12.72 11.58 -9.76
C SER A 283 12.96 13.04 -9.34
N GLN A 284 13.64 13.26 -8.22
CA GLN A 284 13.99 14.58 -7.71
C GLN A 284 15.29 15.11 -8.32
N LEU A 285 16.29 14.25 -8.51
CA LEU A 285 17.57 14.61 -9.12
C LEU A 285 17.39 15.03 -10.59
N LYS A 286 16.59 14.30 -11.36
CA LYS A 286 16.30 14.63 -12.76
C LYS A 286 15.59 15.97 -12.93
N LYS A 287 14.75 16.39 -11.97
CA LYS A 287 14.13 17.74 -12.01
C LYS A 287 15.10 18.84 -11.62
N ALA A 288 16.07 18.60 -10.78
CA ALA A 288 17.09 19.59 -10.40
C ALA A 288 18.06 19.88 -11.55
N THR A 289 18.40 18.89 -12.38
CA THR A 289 19.26 19.05 -13.57
C THR A 289 18.54 19.66 -14.77
N ALA A 290 17.22 19.67 -14.82
CA ALA A 290 16.44 20.28 -15.90
C ALA A 290 16.10 21.77 -15.65
N THR A 291 16.42 22.29 -14.46
CA THR A 291 16.17 23.70 -14.06
C THR A 291 17.46 24.52 -13.94
N ASN A 292 18.62 23.93 -14.17
CA ASN A 292 19.90 24.58 -14.38
C ASN A 292 20.28 24.54 -15.88
#